data_77b875c84191c42c9a00fb5931b52f1c
#
_entry.id   77b875c84191c42c9a00fb5931b52f1c
#
_cell.length_a   1.000
_cell.length_b   1.000
_cell.length_c   1.000
_cell.angle_alpha   90.00
_cell.angle_beta   90.00
_cell.angle_gamma   90.00
#
_symmetry.space_group_name_H-M   'P 1'
#
loop_
_entity.id
_entity.type
_entity.pdbx_description
1 polymer ?
#
loop_
_entity_poly.entity_id
_entity_poly.type
_entity_poly.pdbx_seq_one_letter_code
_entity_poly.pdbx_strand_id
1 'polypeptide(L)'
;MAISDQLAERLPLLRRYARALCGSQRSGDSYVRALLEGAIDNKALREEIGRGRVPLYRAFTRLWSTSHVEGGDTNLAGGREGASHARLAVIPPEHRQALLLTTLEEFTPAEAGDVLGLEADEVEALVARAVAEIDDETATTVLVIEDEPLIAMQLESLVTELGHQVVATATTRSQAVEAFREHVPGLVLADIQLADASSGIDAVEEILAIGDVPVVFITAYPERLLTGERPEPTYLVTKPFREETVRTAISQALFFSTAQQH
;
A
#
# COMPACT_ATOMS: atom_id res chain seq x y z
N MET A 1 22.16 -19.93 5.42
CA MET A 1 21.76 -18.77 4.62
C MET A 1 22.33 -17.53 5.30
N ALA A 2 23.02 -16.65 4.59
CA ALA A 2 23.56 -15.44 5.20
C ALA A 2 22.41 -14.51 5.62
N ILE A 3 22.62 -13.69 6.65
CA ILE A 3 21.64 -12.70 7.12
C ILE A 3 21.22 -11.77 5.96
N SER A 4 22.17 -11.46 5.06
CA SER A 4 21.94 -10.69 3.85
C SER A 4 20.88 -11.30 2.92
N ASP A 5 20.89 -12.62 2.73
CA ASP A 5 19.98 -13.29 1.80
C ASP A 5 18.55 -13.30 2.36
N GLN A 6 18.43 -13.58 3.67
CA GLN A 6 17.12 -13.55 4.36
C GLN A 6 16.52 -12.13 4.42
N LEU A 7 17.36 -11.11 4.52
CA LEU A 7 16.90 -9.72 4.51
C LEU A 7 16.47 -9.30 3.11
N ALA A 8 17.21 -9.70 2.07
CA ALA A 8 16.88 -9.38 0.68
C ALA A 8 15.49 -9.90 0.27
N GLU A 9 15.09 -11.08 0.72
CA GLU A 9 13.74 -11.63 0.46
C GLU A 9 12.62 -10.85 1.15
N ARG A 10 12.89 -10.19 2.28
CA ARG A 10 11.88 -9.47 3.09
C ARG A 10 11.80 -7.98 2.78
N LEU A 11 12.85 -7.40 2.20
CA LEU A 11 12.91 -5.96 1.91
C LEU A 11 11.81 -5.49 0.95
N PRO A 12 11.43 -6.22 -0.11
CA PRO A 12 10.34 -5.80 -0.97
C PRO A 12 9.02 -5.61 -0.22
N LEU A 13 8.69 -6.54 0.68
CA LEU A 13 7.47 -6.47 1.51
C LEU A 13 7.54 -5.31 2.51
N LEU A 14 8.68 -5.12 3.18
CA LEU A 14 8.86 -4.00 4.09
C LEU A 14 8.76 -2.65 3.37
N ARG A 15 9.27 -2.54 2.14
CA ARG A 15 9.13 -1.33 1.31
C ARG A 15 7.67 -1.09 0.95
N ARG A 16 6.93 -2.13 0.56
CA ARG A 16 5.48 -2.06 0.32
C ARG A 16 4.75 -1.50 1.55
N TYR A 17 4.97 -2.09 2.71
CA TYR A 17 4.39 -1.63 3.98
C TYR A 17 4.75 -0.17 4.28
N ALA A 18 6.04 0.18 4.19
CA ALA A 18 6.51 1.53 4.46
C ALA A 18 5.88 2.58 3.55
N ARG A 19 5.68 2.26 2.27
CA ARG A 19 5.01 3.12 1.28
C ARG A 19 3.53 3.29 1.59
N ALA A 20 2.82 2.19 1.86
CA ALA A 20 1.43 2.22 2.28
C ALA A 20 1.23 3.02 3.57
N LEU A 21 2.15 2.89 4.54
CA LEU A 21 2.12 3.63 5.79
C LEU A 21 2.37 5.13 5.61
N CYS A 22 3.32 5.50 4.73
CA CYS A 22 3.72 6.89 4.48
C CYS A 22 2.94 7.57 3.36
N GLY A 23 2.14 6.81 2.56
CA GLY A 23 1.39 7.33 1.41
C GLY A 23 2.25 7.72 0.20
N SER A 24 3.56 7.53 0.24
CA SER A 24 4.44 7.80 -0.88
C SER A 24 5.63 6.86 -0.95
N GLN A 25 6.07 6.55 -2.17
CA GLN A 25 7.27 5.76 -2.42
C GLN A 25 8.51 6.42 -1.82
N ARG A 26 8.67 7.72 -2.03
CA ARG A 26 9.84 8.47 -1.59
C ARG A 26 10.02 8.44 -0.08
N SER A 27 8.95 8.73 0.66
CA SER A 27 8.97 8.72 2.12
C SER A 27 9.17 7.32 2.66
N GLY A 28 8.41 6.32 2.18
CA GLY A 28 8.54 4.94 2.62
C GLY A 28 9.94 4.37 2.40
N ASP A 29 10.51 4.58 1.21
CA ASP A 29 11.85 4.11 0.88
C ASP A 29 12.94 4.84 1.69
N SER A 30 12.73 6.11 2.06
CA SER A 30 13.67 6.85 2.91
C SER A 30 13.77 6.26 4.32
N TYR A 31 12.63 5.85 4.92
CA TYR A 31 12.62 5.19 6.22
C TYR A 31 13.29 3.80 6.17
N VAL A 32 13.00 3.02 5.12
CA VAL A 32 13.65 1.71 4.95
C VAL A 32 15.15 1.86 4.77
N ARG A 33 15.60 2.86 4.01
CA ARG A 33 17.01 3.18 3.84
C ARG A 33 17.65 3.56 5.18
N ALA A 34 17.04 4.45 5.96
CA ALA A 34 17.54 4.87 7.26
C ALA A 34 17.68 3.68 8.24
N LEU A 35 16.73 2.73 8.22
CA LEU A 35 16.83 1.49 9.00
C LEU A 35 18.04 0.67 8.61
N LEU A 36 18.30 0.50 7.31
CA LEU A 36 19.41 -0.30 6.79
C LEU A 36 20.76 0.38 7.06
N GLU A 37 20.85 1.69 6.87
CA GLU A 37 22.05 2.50 7.19
C GLU A 37 22.37 2.40 8.69
N GLY A 38 21.35 2.53 9.55
CA GLY A 38 21.53 2.34 11.00
C GLY A 38 22.01 0.93 11.37
N ALA A 39 21.62 -0.10 10.62
CA ALA A 39 22.04 -1.48 10.84
C ALA A 39 23.51 -1.75 10.38
N ILE A 40 24.10 -0.90 9.52
CA ILE A 40 25.52 -1.02 9.12
C ILE A 40 26.41 -0.78 10.32
N ASP A 41 26.15 0.28 11.06
CA ASP A 41 26.99 0.71 12.19
C ASP A 41 26.57 0.09 13.53
N ASN A 42 25.34 -0.43 13.63
CA ASN A 42 24.80 -1.03 14.84
C ASN A 42 24.64 -2.56 14.71
N LYS A 43 25.59 -3.31 15.30
CA LYS A 43 25.57 -4.77 15.28
C LYS A 43 24.30 -5.36 15.92
N ALA A 44 23.81 -4.79 17.03
CA ALA A 44 22.61 -5.28 17.71
C ALA A 44 21.37 -5.13 16.84
N LEU A 45 21.20 -3.98 16.17
CA LEU A 45 20.12 -3.73 15.22
C LEU A 45 20.20 -4.70 14.02
N ARG A 46 21.39 -4.91 13.48
CA ARG A 46 21.61 -5.85 12.37
C ARG A 46 21.23 -7.29 12.75
N GLU A 47 21.60 -7.73 13.96
CA GLU A 47 21.21 -9.04 14.46
C GLU A 47 19.69 -9.12 14.71
N GLU A 48 19.07 -8.07 15.22
CA GLU A 48 17.64 -8.00 15.45
C GLU A 48 16.85 -8.17 14.15
N ILE A 49 17.12 -7.33 13.13
CA ILE A 49 16.40 -7.37 11.84
C ILE A 49 16.64 -8.66 11.04
N GLY A 50 17.75 -9.35 11.30
CA GLY A 50 18.07 -10.65 10.70
C GLY A 50 17.28 -11.81 11.28
N ARG A 51 16.72 -11.70 12.50
CA ARG A 51 16.06 -12.82 13.21
C ARG A 51 14.73 -13.25 12.61
N GLY A 52 14.02 -12.36 11.90
CA GLY A 52 12.73 -12.71 11.32
C GLY A 52 11.93 -11.50 10.86
N ARG A 53 10.70 -11.78 10.42
CA ARG A 53 9.79 -10.77 9.92
C ARG A 53 9.33 -9.82 11.04
N VAL A 54 8.84 -10.35 12.16
CA VAL A 54 8.38 -9.56 13.32
C VAL A 54 9.47 -8.63 13.85
N PRO A 55 10.72 -9.06 14.15
CA PRO A 55 11.79 -8.16 14.57
C PRO A 55 12.14 -7.08 13.55
N LEU A 56 12.09 -7.39 12.26
CA LEU A 56 12.35 -6.42 11.19
C LEU A 56 11.31 -5.29 11.20
N TYR A 57 10.02 -5.64 11.23
CA TYR A 57 8.93 -4.66 11.26
C TYR A 57 8.88 -3.89 12.59
N ARG A 58 9.20 -4.52 13.72
CA ARG A 58 9.34 -3.84 15.00
C ARG A 58 10.44 -2.78 14.98
N ALA A 59 11.60 -3.10 14.43
CA ALA A 59 12.70 -2.13 14.29
C ALA A 59 12.32 -0.96 13.39
N PHE A 60 11.62 -1.24 12.28
CA PHE A 60 11.08 -0.21 11.38
C PHE A 60 10.06 0.68 12.09
N THR A 61 9.09 0.10 12.80
CA THR A 61 8.05 0.82 13.53
C THR A 61 8.64 1.77 14.58
N ARG A 62 9.65 1.31 15.34
CA ARG A 62 10.35 2.17 16.31
C ARG A 62 11.00 3.37 15.64
N LEU A 63 11.71 3.16 14.53
CA LEU A 63 12.35 4.24 13.79
C LEU A 63 11.30 5.25 13.27
N TRP A 64 10.23 4.76 12.67
CA TRP A 64 9.17 5.59 12.11
C TRP A 64 8.45 6.40 13.21
N SER A 65 8.07 5.78 14.32
CA SER A 65 7.39 6.44 15.45
C SER A 65 8.26 7.52 16.09
N THR A 66 9.56 7.25 16.31
CA THR A 66 10.48 8.23 16.88
C THR A 66 10.59 9.48 16.00
N SER A 67 10.67 9.28 14.69
CA SER A 67 10.75 10.40 13.73
C SER A 67 9.46 11.23 13.64
N HIS A 68 8.30 10.63 13.93
CA HIS A 68 7.02 11.32 13.94
C HIS A 68 6.76 12.10 15.25
N VAL A 69 7.29 11.62 16.37
CA VAL A 69 7.13 12.29 17.68
C VAL A 69 8.10 13.47 17.82
N GLU A 70 9.31 13.35 17.30
CA GLU A 70 10.34 14.42 17.38
C GLU A 70 10.19 15.48 16.30
N GLY A 71 9.57 15.15 15.18
CA GLY A 71 9.30 16.03 14.05
C GLY A 71 7.88 16.53 14.02
N GLY A 72 7.48 17.35 14.96
CA GLY A 72 6.43 18.30 14.70
C GLY A 72 6.83 19.08 13.45
N ASP A 73 6.28 18.66 12.29
CA ASP A 73 6.30 19.45 11.05
C ASP A 73 7.67 19.88 10.52
N THR A 74 8.62 18.95 10.31
CA THR A 74 9.85 19.25 9.58
C THR A 74 9.93 18.49 8.25
N ASN A 75 9.45 19.12 7.23
CA ASN A 75 9.97 19.35 5.88
C ASN A 75 11.16 18.43 5.44
N LEU A 76 10.94 17.13 5.28
CA LEU A 76 11.83 16.28 4.48
C LEU A 76 11.36 16.15 3.02
N ALA A 77 10.22 16.76 2.68
CA ALA A 77 9.70 16.85 1.32
C ALA A 77 9.29 18.28 1.01
N GLY A 78 10.17 19.01 0.38
CA GLY A 78 9.84 20.28 -0.28
C GLY A 78 8.96 19.98 -1.50
N GLY A 79 7.74 20.48 -1.53
CA GLY A 79 6.81 20.43 -2.66
C GLY A 79 5.56 19.61 -2.36
N ARG A 80 4.50 19.87 -3.03
CA ARG A 80 3.14 19.25 -3.18
C ARG A 80 2.67 18.11 -2.24
N GLU A 81 3.57 17.46 -1.49
CA GLU A 81 3.30 16.37 -0.53
C GLU A 81 2.71 16.88 0.82
N GLY A 82 2.70 18.20 1.06
CA GLY A 82 2.23 18.78 2.33
C GLY A 82 0.74 18.60 2.62
N ALA A 83 -0.09 18.47 1.59
CA ALA A 83 -1.54 18.27 1.76
C ALA A 83 -1.88 16.81 2.14
N SER A 84 -1.10 15.84 1.66
CA SER A 84 -1.24 14.41 2.02
C SER A 84 -0.92 14.17 3.49
N HIS A 85 0.04 14.90 4.06
CA HIS A 85 0.38 14.83 5.48
C HIS A 85 -0.72 15.40 6.40
N ALA A 86 -1.48 16.40 5.95
CA ALA A 86 -2.51 17.03 6.78
C ALA A 86 -3.72 16.11 7.05
N ARG A 87 -4.05 15.20 6.13
CA ARG A 87 -5.13 14.20 6.33
C ARG A 87 -4.67 12.90 6.98
N LEU A 88 -3.39 12.56 6.85
CA LEU A 88 -2.77 11.50 7.65
C LEU A 88 -2.88 11.74 9.16
N ALA A 89 -3.07 13.00 9.56
CA ALA A 89 -3.34 13.38 10.93
C ALA A 89 -4.77 13.00 11.41
N VAL A 90 -5.67 12.60 10.51
CA VAL A 90 -7.05 12.25 10.86
C VAL A 90 -7.16 10.81 11.38
N ILE A 91 -6.44 9.84 10.77
CA ILE A 91 -6.36 8.49 11.32
C ILE A 91 -5.13 8.42 12.22
N PRO A 92 -5.29 8.14 13.52
CA PRO A 92 -4.14 7.99 14.40
C PRO A 92 -3.11 7.02 13.82
N PRO A 93 -1.81 7.34 13.88
CA PRO A 93 -0.75 6.51 13.31
C PRO A 93 -0.82 5.03 13.72
N GLU A 94 -1.25 4.76 14.96
CA GLU A 94 -1.38 3.42 15.52
C GLU A 94 -2.50 2.60 14.86
N HIS A 95 -3.65 3.22 14.56
CA HIS A 95 -4.77 2.57 13.86
C HIS A 95 -4.34 2.11 12.47
N ARG A 96 -3.62 2.96 11.73
CA ARG A 96 -3.11 2.64 10.40
C ARG A 96 -2.05 1.55 10.43
N GLN A 97 -1.12 1.61 11.39
CA GLN A 97 -0.11 0.57 11.54
C GLN A 97 -0.76 -0.79 11.83
N ALA A 98 -1.69 -0.86 12.78
CA ALA A 98 -2.42 -2.08 13.09
C ALA A 98 -3.16 -2.64 11.88
N LEU A 99 -3.87 -1.78 11.14
CA LEU A 99 -4.61 -2.17 9.93
C LEU A 99 -3.67 -2.73 8.87
N LEU A 100 -2.60 -2.02 8.52
CA LEU A 100 -1.67 -2.44 7.46
C LEU A 100 -0.90 -3.72 7.83
N LEU A 101 -0.50 -3.87 9.10
CA LEU A 101 0.16 -5.10 9.55
C LEU A 101 -0.75 -6.31 9.42
N THR A 102 -2.00 -6.20 9.82
CA THR A 102 -2.93 -7.35 9.84
C THR A 102 -3.54 -7.64 8.48
N THR A 103 -3.82 -6.63 7.65
CA THR A 103 -4.50 -6.80 6.37
C THR A 103 -3.55 -6.87 5.18
N LEU A 104 -2.60 -5.95 5.05
CA LEU A 104 -1.67 -5.92 3.92
C LEU A 104 -0.53 -6.91 4.09
N GLU A 105 0.01 -7.00 5.31
CA GLU A 105 1.15 -7.84 5.62
C GLU A 105 0.76 -9.18 6.24
N GLU A 106 -0.53 -9.42 6.47
CA GLU A 106 -1.07 -10.71 6.97
C GLU A 106 -0.43 -11.20 8.28
N PHE A 107 -0.01 -10.29 9.14
CA PHE A 107 0.36 -10.64 10.50
C PHE A 107 -0.89 -11.03 11.29
N THR A 108 -0.78 -12.04 12.15
CA THR A 108 -1.80 -12.29 13.16
C THR A 108 -1.89 -11.11 14.13
N PRO A 109 -3.04 -10.88 14.83
CA PRO A 109 -3.12 -9.84 15.85
C PRO A 109 -2.02 -9.93 16.91
N ALA A 110 -1.61 -11.15 17.29
CA ALA A 110 -0.51 -11.37 18.24
C ALA A 110 0.85 -10.94 17.66
N GLU A 111 1.16 -11.28 16.42
CA GLU A 111 2.40 -10.85 15.76
C GLU A 111 2.44 -9.34 15.51
N ALA A 112 1.30 -8.74 15.13
CA ALA A 112 1.17 -7.29 15.00
C ALA A 112 1.33 -6.60 16.37
N GLY A 113 0.78 -7.19 17.43
CA GLY A 113 1.00 -6.75 18.82
C GLY A 113 2.47 -6.78 19.19
N ASP A 114 3.17 -7.86 18.85
CA ASP A 114 4.63 -7.97 19.01
C ASP A 114 5.40 -6.87 18.27
N VAL A 115 4.94 -6.43 17.09
CA VAL A 115 5.54 -5.32 16.34
C VAL A 115 5.28 -3.97 17.02
N LEU A 116 4.04 -3.73 17.47
CA LEU A 116 3.57 -2.46 18.01
C LEU A 116 3.84 -2.28 19.51
N GLY A 117 4.13 -3.36 20.24
CA GLY A 117 4.24 -3.36 21.69
C GLY A 117 2.87 -3.35 22.39
N LEU A 118 1.87 -4.00 21.80
CA LEU A 118 0.47 -4.06 22.24
C LEU A 118 0.02 -5.51 22.44
N GLU A 119 -1.06 -5.71 23.19
CA GLU A 119 -1.72 -7.01 23.28
C GLU A 119 -2.61 -7.25 22.03
N ALA A 120 -2.93 -8.52 21.74
CA ALA A 120 -3.67 -8.88 20.52
C ALA A 120 -5.07 -8.26 20.45
N ASP A 121 -5.78 -8.17 21.56
CA ASP A 121 -7.10 -7.54 21.68
C ASP A 121 -7.05 -6.02 21.46
N GLU A 122 -5.97 -5.37 21.88
CA GLU A 122 -5.73 -3.95 21.59
C GLU A 122 -5.53 -3.72 20.08
N VAL A 123 -4.78 -4.61 19.41
CA VAL A 123 -4.60 -4.57 17.94
C VAL A 123 -5.94 -4.74 17.22
N GLU A 124 -6.78 -5.71 17.64
CA GLU A 124 -8.11 -5.91 17.06
C GLU A 124 -9.01 -4.67 17.24
N ALA A 125 -8.94 -4.02 18.39
CA ALA A 125 -9.67 -2.78 18.64
C ALA A 125 -9.19 -1.62 17.76
N LEU A 126 -7.87 -1.49 17.53
CA LEU A 126 -7.30 -0.48 16.63
C LEU A 126 -7.71 -0.72 15.18
N VAL A 127 -7.70 -1.98 14.72
CA VAL A 127 -8.17 -2.35 13.39
C VAL A 127 -9.65 -2.02 13.20
N ALA A 128 -10.50 -2.36 14.16
CA ALA A 128 -11.92 -2.05 14.08
C ALA A 128 -12.19 -0.54 14.02
N ARG A 129 -11.42 0.28 14.73
CA ARG A 129 -11.50 1.74 14.67
C ARG A 129 -11.03 2.27 13.32
N ALA A 130 -9.89 1.77 12.81
CA ALA A 130 -9.39 2.16 11.49
C ALA A 130 -10.41 1.86 10.37
N VAL A 131 -11.08 0.71 10.42
CA VAL A 131 -12.14 0.34 9.48
C VAL A 131 -13.32 1.29 9.60
N ALA A 132 -13.78 1.64 10.80
CA ALA A 132 -14.89 2.57 11.00
C ALA A 132 -14.57 4.01 10.50
N GLU A 133 -13.31 4.44 10.63
CA GLU A 133 -12.84 5.74 10.12
C GLU A 133 -12.79 5.78 8.58
N ILE A 134 -12.61 4.62 7.94
CA ILE A 134 -12.57 4.44 6.48
C ILE A 134 -13.98 4.40 5.88
N ASP A 135 -14.96 3.83 6.56
CA ASP A 135 -16.34 3.68 6.07
C ASP A 135 -17.06 5.04 5.85
N ASP A 136 -16.46 6.16 6.28
CA ASP A 136 -16.96 7.53 6.07
C ASP A 136 -16.46 8.16 4.73
N GLU A 137 -15.82 7.38 3.85
CA GLU A 137 -15.28 7.87 2.57
C GLU A 137 -16.38 8.14 1.52
N THR A 138 -16.18 9.21 0.75
CA THR A 138 -17.06 9.56 -0.38
C THR A 138 -16.99 8.52 -1.49
N ALA A 139 -18.17 8.10 -2.01
CA ALA A 139 -18.27 7.20 -3.15
C ALA A 139 -17.45 7.71 -4.35
N THR A 140 -16.69 6.82 -4.99
CA THR A 140 -15.88 7.13 -6.18
C THR A 140 -16.18 6.19 -7.34
N THR A 141 -15.69 6.54 -8.53
CA THR A 141 -15.76 5.69 -9.72
C THR A 141 -14.48 4.88 -9.88
N VAL A 142 -14.60 3.62 -10.27
CA VAL A 142 -13.49 2.66 -10.33
C VAL A 142 -13.40 2.03 -11.72
N LEU A 143 -12.20 2.02 -12.29
CA LEU A 143 -11.83 1.22 -13.45
C LEU A 143 -11.15 -0.07 -12.97
N VAL A 144 -11.66 -1.23 -13.39
CA VAL A 144 -11.06 -2.54 -13.15
C VAL A 144 -10.32 -2.98 -14.41
N ILE A 145 -9.04 -3.36 -14.29
CA ILE A 145 -8.21 -3.89 -15.37
C ILE A 145 -7.84 -5.33 -14.99
N GLU A 146 -8.58 -6.29 -15.52
CA GLU A 146 -8.48 -7.70 -15.13
C GLU A 146 -9.04 -8.58 -16.26
N ASP A 147 -8.27 -9.57 -16.72
CA ASP A 147 -8.65 -10.46 -17.81
C ASP A 147 -9.29 -11.77 -17.34
N GLU A 148 -9.14 -12.13 -16.08
CA GLU A 148 -9.79 -13.30 -15.49
C GLU A 148 -11.23 -12.96 -15.05
N PRO A 149 -12.29 -13.48 -15.72
CA PRO A 149 -13.66 -13.05 -15.47
C PRO A 149 -14.13 -13.26 -14.02
N LEU A 150 -13.66 -14.33 -13.37
CA LEU A 150 -14.05 -14.62 -11.99
C LEU A 150 -13.45 -13.62 -11.01
N ILE A 151 -12.21 -13.21 -11.24
CA ILE A 151 -11.52 -12.22 -10.41
C ILE A 151 -12.13 -10.83 -10.68
N ALA A 152 -12.38 -10.49 -11.94
CA ALA A 152 -13.06 -9.25 -12.29
C ALA A 152 -14.42 -9.12 -11.57
N MET A 153 -15.27 -10.15 -11.62
CA MET A 153 -16.55 -10.18 -10.92
C MET A 153 -16.40 -10.04 -9.40
N GLN A 154 -15.39 -10.69 -8.82
CA GLN A 154 -15.13 -10.57 -7.38
C GLN A 154 -14.72 -9.13 -7.01
N LEU A 155 -13.86 -8.49 -7.80
CA LEU A 155 -13.45 -7.09 -7.60
C LEU A 155 -14.63 -6.13 -7.79
N GLU A 156 -15.47 -6.34 -8.80
CA GLU A 156 -16.68 -5.54 -9.04
C GLU A 156 -17.66 -5.61 -7.86
N SER A 157 -17.91 -6.83 -7.34
CA SER A 157 -18.75 -7.02 -6.15
C SER A 157 -18.20 -6.25 -4.95
N LEU A 158 -16.91 -6.42 -4.68
CA LEU A 158 -16.23 -5.79 -3.57
C LEU A 158 -16.23 -4.25 -3.66
N VAL A 159 -15.97 -3.70 -4.84
CA VAL A 159 -16.03 -2.25 -5.11
C VAL A 159 -17.46 -1.73 -4.86
N THR A 160 -18.47 -2.46 -5.30
CA THR A 160 -19.88 -2.09 -5.11
C THR A 160 -20.31 -2.16 -3.64
N GLU A 161 -19.86 -3.19 -2.91
CA GLU A 161 -20.13 -3.34 -1.47
C GLU A 161 -19.49 -2.21 -0.64
N LEU A 162 -18.37 -1.65 -1.11
CA LEU A 162 -17.73 -0.47 -0.52
C LEU A 162 -18.44 0.85 -0.84
N GLY A 163 -19.54 0.81 -1.61
CA GLY A 163 -20.28 2.02 -2.00
C GLY A 163 -19.69 2.76 -3.19
N HIS A 164 -18.66 2.20 -3.86
CA HIS A 164 -18.09 2.78 -5.08
C HIS A 164 -18.78 2.24 -6.33
N GLN A 165 -18.58 2.88 -7.49
CA GLN A 165 -19.16 2.50 -8.76
C GLN A 165 -18.11 2.02 -9.74
N VAL A 166 -18.20 0.77 -10.23
CA VAL A 166 -17.39 0.33 -11.37
C VAL A 166 -17.94 0.98 -12.64
N VAL A 167 -17.10 1.77 -13.32
CA VAL A 167 -17.48 2.46 -14.57
C VAL A 167 -17.07 1.67 -15.81
N ALA A 168 -16.05 0.84 -15.70
CA ALA A 168 -15.64 -0.06 -16.77
C ALA A 168 -14.79 -1.21 -16.22
N THR A 169 -14.79 -2.35 -16.95
CA THR A 169 -13.88 -3.46 -16.77
C THR A 169 -13.16 -3.70 -18.10
N ALA A 170 -11.83 -3.64 -18.06
CA ALA A 170 -10.97 -3.78 -19.23
C ALA A 170 -10.12 -5.05 -19.11
N THR A 171 -10.00 -5.81 -20.20
CA THR A 171 -9.23 -7.06 -20.25
C THR A 171 -7.90 -6.89 -21.01
N THR A 172 -7.70 -5.72 -21.64
CA THR A 172 -6.50 -5.39 -22.41
C THR A 172 -6.04 -3.97 -22.12
N ARG A 173 -4.76 -3.69 -22.41
CA ARG A 173 -4.19 -2.33 -22.30
C ARG A 173 -5.01 -1.28 -23.07
N SER A 174 -5.36 -1.57 -24.33
CA SER A 174 -6.08 -0.61 -25.17
C SER A 174 -7.45 -0.25 -24.62
N GLN A 175 -8.20 -1.26 -24.14
CA GLN A 175 -9.49 -1.06 -23.48
C GLN A 175 -9.36 -0.24 -22.21
N ALA A 176 -8.33 -0.51 -21.40
CA ALA A 176 -8.08 0.21 -20.16
C ALA A 176 -7.84 1.70 -20.39
N VAL A 177 -6.98 2.04 -21.35
CA VAL A 177 -6.67 3.43 -21.70
C VAL A 177 -7.87 4.16 -22.29
N GLU A 178 -8.65 3.49 -23.16
CA GLU A 178 -9.87 4.05 -23.74
C GLU A 178 -10.92 4.32 -22.65
N ALA A 179 -11.18 3.34 -21.79
CA ALA A 179 -12.10 3.47 -20.66
C ALA A 179 -11.69 4.59 -19.70
N PHE A 180 -10.38 4.74 -19.43
CA PHE A 180 -9.89 5.84 -18.60
C PHE A 180 -10.17 7.21 -19.22
N ARG A 181 -9.96 7.37 -20.53
CA ARG A 181 -10.24 8.63 -21.24
C ARG A 181 -11.73 8.98 -21.26
N GLU A 182 -12.59 7.95 -21.38
CA GLU A 182 -14.04 8.15 -21.44
C GLU A 182 -14.65 8.49 -20.09
N HIS A 183 -14.21 7.80 -19.02
CA HIS A 183 -14.88 7.86 -17.73
C HIS A 183 -14.13 8.66 -16.66
N VAL A 184 -12.83 8.92 -16.84
CA VAL A 184 -11.97 9.61 -15.87
C VAL A 184 -12.21 9.08 -14.43
N PRO A 185 -11.96 7.79 -14.17
CA PRO A 185 -12.24 7.18 -12.88
C PRO A 185 -11.41 7.77 -11.74
N GLY A 186 -11.95 7.75 -10.53
CA GLY A 186 -11.25 8.20 -9.33
C GLY A 186 -10.32 7.16 -8.71
N LEU A 187 -10.35 5.89 -9.20
CA LEU A 187 -9.48 4.80 -8.77
C LEU A 187 -9.29 3.79 -9.91
N VAL A 188 -8.11 3.20 -10.00
CA VAL A 188 -7.80 2.08 -10.90
C VAL A 188 -7.38 0.86 -10.07
N LEU A 189 -8.03 -0.28 -10.31
CA LEU A 189 -7.57 -1.60 -9.84
C LEU A 189 -6.98 -2.32 -11.06
N ALA A 190 -5.72 -2.78 -10.99
CA ALA A 190 -5.05 -3.33 -12.15
C ALA A 190 -4.30 -4.64 -11.86
N ASP A 191 -4.55 -5.68 -12.66
CA ASP A 191 -3.59 -6.79 -12.77
C ASP A 191 -2.42 -6.39 -13.68
N ILE A 192 -1.29 -7.03 -13.45
CA ILE A 192 -0.08 -6.88 -14.26
C ILE A 192 -0.21 -7.62 -15.58
N GLN A 193 -0.84 -8.80 -15.57
CA GLN A 193 -0.87 -9.73 -16.69
C GLN A 193 -2.26 -9.69 -17.34
N LEU A 194 -2.33 -9.43 -18.64
CA LEU A 194 -3.58 -9.28 -19.38
C LEU A 194 -3.68 -10.28 -20.55
N ALA A 195 -4.91 -10.55 -21.01
CA ALA A 195 -5.28 -11.59 -21.97
C ALA A 195 -4.53 -11.55 -23.31
N ASP A 196 -4.18 -10.34 -23.79
CA ASP A 196 -3.51 -10.13 -25.08
C ASP A 196 -1.97 -10.13 -24.96
N ALA A 197 -1.45 -10.68 -23.88
CA ALA A 197 -0.04 -10.61 -23.48
C ALA A 197 0.47 -9.18 -23.29
N SER A 198 -0.40 -8.17 -23.28
CA SER A 198 -0.04 -6.82 -22.87
C SER A 198 0.19 -6.77 -21.36
N SER A 199 0.93 -5.76 -20.91
CA SER A 199 1.21 -5.56 -19.50
C SER A 199 0.23 -4.54 -18.91
N GLY A 200 -0.40 -4.89 -17.81
CA GLY A 200 -1.17 -3.92 -17.03
C GLY A 200 -0.30 -2.79 -16.47
N ILE A 201 1.02 -3.03 -16.30
CA ILE A 201 1.97 -1.98 -15.94
C ILE A 201 2.02 -0.92 -17.05
N ASP A 202 2.15 -1.34 -18.32
CA ASP A 202 2.19 -0.43 -19.43
C ASP A 202 0.86 0.32 -19.63
N ALA A 203 -0.28 -0.34 -19.32
CA ALA A 203 -1.59 0.31 -19.30
C ALA A 203 -1.65 1.41 -18.25
N VAL A 204 -1.21 1.14 -17.05
CA VAL A 204 -1.17 2.10 -15.94
C VAL A 204 -0.19 3.24 -16.21
N GLU A 205 1.00 2.97 -16.76
CA GLU A 205 1.96 4.02 -17.14
C GLU A 205 1.34 4.99 -18.18
N GLU A 206 0.60 4.47 -19.18
CA GLU A 206 -0.10 5.29 -20.15
C GLU A 206 -1.26 6.08 -19.51
N ILE A 207 -2.02 5.47 -18.62
CA ILE A 207 -3.10 6.13 -17.87
C ILE A 207 -2.54 7.28 -17.03
N LEU A 208 -1.46 7.06 -16.29
CA LEU A 208 -0.82 8.08 -15.45
C LEU A 208 -0.18 9.22 -16.25
N ALA A 209 0.15 8.99 -17.51
CA ALA A 209 0.58 10.04 -18.42
C ALA A 209 -0.59 10.93 -18.92
N ILE A 210 -1.84 10.43 -18.85
CA ILE A 210 -3.06 11.15 -19.22
C ILE A 210 -3.64 11.93 -18.04
N GLY A 211 -3.66 11.31 -16.85
CA GLY A 211 -4.24 11.89 -15.64
C GLY A 211 -3.68 11.29 -14.37
N ASP A 212 -3.76 12.04 -13.29
CA ASP A 212 -3.34 11.58 -11.96
C ASP A 212 -4.50 10.84 -11.30
N VAL A 213 -4.29 9.55 -11.02
CA VAL A 213 -5.29 8.67 -10.40
C VAL A 213 -4.59 7.68 -9.47
N PRO A 214 -5.16 7.38 -8.30
CA PRO A 214 -4.64 6.32 -7.45
C PRO A 214 -4.79 4.96 -8.15
N VAL A 215 -3.76 4.13 -8.00
CA VAL A 215 -3.71 2.78 -8.58
C VAL A 215 -3.42 1.76 -7.49
N VAL A 216 -4.23 0.72 -7.44
CA VAL A 216 -3.98 -0.50 -6.64
C VAL A 216 -3.67 -1.63 -7.61
N PHE A 217 -2.46 -2.18 -7.53
CA PHE A 217 -2.13 -3.39 -8.29
C PHE A 217 -2.58 -4.65 -7.52
N ILE A 218 -3.21 -5.58 -8.24
CA ILE A 218 -3.69 -6.86 -7.69
C ILE A 218 -3.16 -7.98 -8.58
N THR A 219 -2.10 -8.68 -8.16
CA THR A 219 -1.36 -9.58 -9.05
C THR A 219 -0.81 -10.83 -8.37
N ALA A 220 -0.62 -11.89 -9.14
CA ALA A 220 0.10 -13.09 -8.71
C ALA A 220 1.63 -12.94 -8.76
N TYR A 221 2.15 -11.84 -9.36
CA TYR A 221 3.59 -11.65 -9.63
C TYR A 221 4.12 -10.33 -9.04
N PRO A 222 4.06 -10.13 -7.71
CA PRO A 222 4.45 -8.88 -7.07
C PRO A 222 5.93 -8.53 -7.30
N GLU A 223 6.80 -9.53 -7.52
CA GLU A 223 8.22 -9.35 -7.78
C GLU A 223 8.50 -8.56 -9.07
N ARG A 224 7.58 -8.59 -10.04
CA ARG A 224 7.72 -7.81 -11.29
C ARG A 224 7.57 -6.31 -11.09
N LEU A 225 6.91 -5.90 -10.01
CA LEU A 225 6.70 -4.49 -9.63
C LEU A 225 7.71 -4.00 -8.61
N LEU A 226 8.35 -4.89 -7.86
CA LEU A 226 9.23 -4.56 -6.74
C LEU A 226 10.72 -4.69 -7.14
N THR A 227 11.07 -4.30 -8.35
CA THR A 227 12.43 -4.45 -8.92
C THR A 227 13.40 -3.33 -8.51
N GLY A 228 12.89 -2.18 -8.09
CA GLY A 228 13.70 -0.99 -7.82
C GLY A 228 14.16 -0.22 -9.06
N GLU A 229 13.88 -0.72 -10.26
CA GLU A 229 14.33 -0.12 -11.54
C GLU A 229 13.33 0.89 -12.12
N ARG A 230 12.05 0.77 -11.74
CA ARG A 230 10.95 1.66 -12.15
C ARG A 230 10.26 2.27 -10.94
N PRO A 231 9.44 3.31 -11.09
CA PRO A 231 8.53 3.74 -10.03
C PRO A 231 7.68 2.55 -9.58
N GLU A 232 7.81 2.16 -8.32
CA GLU A 232 7.08 1.02 -7.78
C GLU A 232 5.73 1.50 -7.23
N PRO A 233 4.66 0.68 -7.35
CA PRO A 233 3.34 1.06 -6.88
C PRO A 233 3.33 1.26 -5.35
N THR A 234 2.56 2.24 -4.92
CA THR A 234 2.31 2.48 -3.49
C THR A 234 1.43 1.38 -2.90
N TYR A 235 0.43 0.91 -3.68
CA TYR A 235 -0.54 -0.08 -3.25
C TYR A 235 -0.46 -1.33 -4.12
N LEU A 236 -0.16 -2.46 -3.48
CA LEU A 236 0.04 -3.75 -4.13
C LEU A 236 -0.57 -4.88 -3.28
N VAL A 237 -1.50 -5.60 -3.86
CA VAL A 237 -2.14 -6.78 -3.28
C VAL A 237 -1.73 -8.02 -4.06
N THR A 238 -1.36 -9.10 -3.36
CA THR A 238 -0.93 -10.35 -3.98
C THR A 238 -2.11 -11.31 -4.15
N LYS A 239 -2.26 -11.93 -5.33
CA LYS A 239 -3.21 -13.05 -5.56
C LYS A 239 -2.59 -14.37 -5.05
N PRO A 240 -3.40 -15.27 -4.42
CA PRO A 240 -4.79 -15.08 -4.03
C PRO A 240 -4.93 -14.09 -2.87
N PHE A 241 -5.95 -13.25 -2.90
CA PHE A 241 -6.19 -12.23 -1.90
C PHE A 241 -7.40 -12.52 -1.01
N ARG A 242 -7.41 -11.94 0.18
CA ARG A 242 -8.61 -11.84 1.01
C ARG A 242 -9.33 -10.52 0.68
N GLU A 243 -10.64 -10.52 0.74
CA GLU A 243 -11.46 -9.34 0.46
C GLU A 243 -11.07 -8.15 1.33
N GLU A 244 -10.79 -8.39 2.62
CA GLU A 244 -10.32 -7.38 3.57
C GLU A 244 -9.01 -6.69 3.14
N THR A 245 -8.10 -7.43 2.50
CA THR A 245 -6.83 -6.88 2.00
C THR A 245 -7.07 -5.91 0.85
N VAL A 246 -7.94 -6.27 -0.10
CA VAL A 246 -8.30 -5.40 -1.23
C VAL A 246 -9.08 -4.18 -0.73
N ARG A 247 -10.05 -4.38 0.17
CA ARG A 247 -10.82 -3.32 0.82
C ARG A 247 -9.89 -2.28 1.46
N THR A 248 -8.93 -2.73 2.26
CA THR A 248 -7.94 -1.87 2.90
C THR A 248 -7.07 -1.13 1.88
N ALA A 249 -6.62 -1.79 0.82
CA ALA A 249 -5.80 -1.17 -0.21
C ALA A 249 -6.56 -0.08 -0.99
N ILE A 250 -7.85 -0.32 -1.31
CA ILE A 250 -8.74 0.66 -1.94
C ILE A 250 -8.87 1.89 -1.05
N SER A 251 -9.28 1.70 0.20
CA SER A 251 -9.48 2.80 1.15
C SER A 251 -8.21 3.61 1.37
N GLN A 252 -7.06 2.95 1.51
CA GLN A 252 -5.78 3.65 1.62
C GLN A 252 -5.43 4.45 0.36
N ALA A 253 -5.67 3.89 -0.84
CA ALA A 253 -5.40 4.56 -2.09
C ALA A 253 -6.27 5.82 -2.25
N LEU A 254 -7.56 5.74 -1.93
CA LEU A 254 -8.49 6.87 -2.01
C LEU A 254 -8.19 7.93 -0.97
N PHE A 255 -7.91 7.53 0.26
CA PHE A 255 -7.56 8.43 1.35
C PHE A 255 -6.36 9.32 0.99
N PHE A 256 -5.30 8.73 0.43
CA PHE A 256 -4.11 9.47 0.05
C PHE A 256 -4.29 10.31 -1.22
N SER A 257 -5.12 9.89 -2.17
CA SER A 257 -5.34 10.64 -3.42
C SER A 257 -6.19 11.88 -3.23
N THR A 258 -7.21 11.83 -2.39
CA THR A 258 -8.05 12.98 -2.08
C THR A 258 -7.25 14.12 -1.40
N ALA A 259 -6.14 13.77 -0.76
CA ALA A 259 -5.21 14.71 -0.17
C ALA A 259 -4.36 15.49 -1.20
N GLN A 260 -4.29 15.04 -2.47
CA GLN A 260 -3.51 15.70 -3.52
C GLN A 260 -4.33 16.72 -4.34
N GLN A 261 -5.67 16.72 -4.23
CA GLN A 261 -6.55 17.57 -5.05
C GLN A 261 -6.96 18.88 -4.36
N HIS A 262 -6.53 19.16 -3.15
CA HIS A 262 -6.79 20.37 -2.37
C HIS A 262 -5.48 20.97 -1.86
#